data_f16ceaeb471426ba10100090fd27641c
#
_entry.id   f16ceaeb471426ba10100090fd27641c
#
_cell.length_a   1.000
_cell.length_b   1.000
_cell.length_c   1.000
_cell.angle_alpha   90.00
_cell.angle_beta   90.00
_cell.angle_gamma   90.00
#
_symmetry.space_group_name_H-M   'P 1'
#
loop_
_entity.id
_entity.type
_entity.pdbx_description
1 polymer ?
#
loop_
_entity_poly.entity_id
_entity_poly.type
_entity_poly.pdbx_seq_one_letter_code
_entity_poly.pdbx_strand_id
1 'polypeptide(L)'
;MATVTTPGLELQAERAESRRGFLLGLPAIIYLLVFFVIPLGFVVAYSFATRTRTGRTELNNWNLEAYRRLSEDVVRAVAFRSFWFAILTTVICLALAYPLAYFISTRRPTTRNLMLVGIMIPFWSNFLIRTYAWRVLLDSDGLFTQIASGMGLGDGRILFTSKAVILGLVYGYLPFMVLPLYASIERIDWSLVEGARDLYASGWEAFRRVVWPLSRPGVIAGSILVFVPSFGAFVTPAILGGNKKGLMGSYIVDQFMDARNGPLGASLSVVVLAIMLIGTLIYFRQGGRNL
;
A
#
# COMPACT_ATOMS: atom_id res chain seq x y z
N MET A 1 54.97 -15.51 -12.10
CA MET A 1 54.62 -14.71 -13.30
C MET A 1 53.36 -13.93 -12.95
N ALA A 2 53.54 -12.65 -12.57
CA ALA A 2 52.39 -11.76 -12.28
C ALA A 2 51.93 -11.21 -13.64
N THR A 3 50.70 -11.53 -14.00
CA THR A 3 50.05 -10.93 -15.18
C THR A 3 49.79 -9.45 -14.90
N VAL A 4 50.59 -8.61 -15.50
CA VAL A 4 50.37 -7.14 -15.54
C VAL A 4 49.18 -6.90 -16.45
N THR A 5 48.00 -6.83 -15.88
CA THR A 5 46.80 -6.38 -16.59
C THR A 5 46.93 -4.88 -16.80
N THR A 6 46.95 -4.44 -18.05
CA THR A 6 46.98 -3.01 -18.41
C THR A 6 45.62 -2.39 -18.02
N PRO A 7 45.59 -1.25 -17.29
CA PRO A 7 44.34 -0.59 -16.82
C PRO A 7 43.32 -0.30 -17.93
N GLY A 8 43.78 -0.20 -19.18
CA GLY A 8 42.92 0.01 -20.34
C GLY A 8 42.10 -1.18 -20.79
N LEU A 9 42.57 -2.40 -20.54
CA LEU A 9 41.83 -3.62 -20.87
C LEU A 9 40.71 -3.91 -19.84
N GLU A 10 40.94 -3.61 -18.57
CA GLU A 10 39.93 -3.74 -17.51
C GLU A 10 38.77 -2.76 -17.73
N LEU A 11 39.04 -1.51 -18.06
CA LEU A 11 38.00 -0.52 -18.39
C LEU A 11 37.22 -0.86 -19.66
N GLN A 12 37.84 -1.54 -20.63
CA GLN A 12 37.13 -1.99 -21.83
C GLN A 12 36.27 -3.22 -21.52
N ALA A 13 36.73 -4.13 -20.69
CA ALA A 13 35.96 -5.29 -20.24
C ALA A 13 34.74 -4.86 -19.41
N GLU A 14 34.91 -3.97 -18.44
CA GLU A 14 33.80 -3.40 -17.65
C GLU A 14 32.76 -2.66 -18.51
N ARG A 15 33.21 -1.90 -19.52
CA ARG A 15 32.29 -1.25 -20.47
C ARG A 15 31.55 -2.24 -21.37
N ALA A 16 32.21 -3.33 -21.77
CA ALA A 16 31.58 -4.38 -22.58
C ALA A 16 30.54 -5.18 -21.75
N GLU A 17 30.86 -5.49 -20.48
CA GLU A 17 29.94 -6.14 -19.57
C GLU A 17 28.74 -5.24 -19.23
N SER A 18 28.96 -3.96 -18.97
CA SER A 18 27.91 -2.97 -18.74
C SER A 18 26.99 -2.83 -19.96
N ARG A 19 27.53 -2.81 -21.19
CA ARG A 19 26.71 -2.79 -22.41
C ARG A 19 25.90 -4.05 -22.63
N ARG A 20 26.48 -5.24 -22.37
CA ARG A 20 25.75 -6.51 -22.44
C ARG A 20 24.65 -6.57 -21.40
N GLY A 21 24.91 -6.14 -20.17
CA GLY A 21 23.90 -6.04 -19.12
C GLY A 21 22.74 -5.09 -19.49
N PHE A 22 23.07 -3.94 -20.10
CA PHE A 22 22.05 -3.00 -20.59
C PHE A 22 21.20 -3.59 -21.72
N LEU A 23 21.85 -4.27 -22.70
CA LEU A 23 21.13 -4.92 -23.82
C LEU A 23 20.21 -6.05 -23.33
N LEU A 24 20.62 -6.82 -22.33
CA LEU A 24 19.77 -7.86 -21.71
C LEU A 24 18.59 -7.26 -20.94
N GLY A 25 18.76 -6.08 -20.34
CA GLY A 25 17.68 -5.33 -19.67
C GLY A 25 16.75 -4.57 -20.63
N LEU A 26 17.18 -4.33 -21.88
CA LEU A 26 16.45 -3.50 -22.84
C LEU A 26 15.00 -3.96 -23.09
N PRO A 27 14.69 -5.24 -23.28
CA PRO A 27 13.31 -5.68 -23.47
C PRO A 27 12.40 -5.32 -22.29
N ALA A 28 12.89 -5.47 -21.05
CA ALA A 28 12.13 -5.10 -19.85
C ALA A 28 11.95 -3.57 -19.75
N ILE A 29 12.98 -2.80 -20.09
CA ILE A 29 12.92 -1.33 -20.11
C ILE A 29 11.91 -0.86 -21.15
N ILE A 30 11.95 -1.41 -22.38
CA ILE A 30 10.99 -1.07 -23.45
C ILE A 30 9.57 -1.43 -23.01
N TYR A 31 9.38 -2.61 -22.43
CA TYR A 31 8.07 -3.02 -21.90
C TYR A 31 7.53 -2.02 -20.88
N LEU A 32 8.33 -1.65 -19.88
CA LEU A 32 7.94 -0.67 -18.86
C LEU A 32 7.67 0.72 -19.48
N LEU A 33 8.47 1.15 -20.44
CA LEU A 33 8.29 2.43 -21.10
C LEU A 33 6.98 2.47 -21.89
N VAL A 34 6.71 1.45 -22.69
CA VAL A 34 5.50 1.38 -23.55
C VAL A 34 4.24 1.19 -22.72
N PHE A 35 4.23 0.26 -21.76
CA PHE A 35 3.01 -0.13 -21.04
C PHE A 35 2.79 0.63 -19.73
N PHE A 36 3.79 1.34 -19.21
CA PHE A 36 3.65 2.10 -17.97
C PHE A 36 3.88 3.59 -18.18
N VAL A 37 5.02 3.99 -18.77
CA VAL A 37 5.38 5.42 -18.87
C VAL A 37 4.50 6.15 -19.91
N ILE A 38 4.24 5.54 -21.07
CA ILE A 38 3.41 6.18 -22.12
C ILE A 38 1.96 6.38 -21.62
N PRO A 39 1.23 5.35 -21.08
CA PRO A 39 -0.11 5.56 -20.54
C PRO A 39 -0.14 6.59 -19.38
N LEU A 40 0.87 6.60 -18.53
CA LEU A 40 0.99 7.61 -17.48
C LEU A 40 1.16 9.02 -18.07
N GLY A 41 1.96 9.15 -19.13
CA GLY A 41 2.11 10.40 -19.88
C GLY A 41 0.78 10.88 -20.46
N PHE A 42 -0.08 9.97 -20.95
CA PHE A 42 -1.43 10.33 -21.38
C PHE A 42 -2.30 10.83 -20.22
N VAL A 43 -2.23 10.22 -19.04
CA VAL A 43 -2.96 10.71 -17.85
C VAL A 43 -2.48 12.11 -17.48
N VAL A 44 -1.16 12.35 -17.52
CA VAL A 44 -0.60 13.69 -17.28
C VAL A 44 -1.09 14.68 -18.34
N ALA A 45 -1.08 14.34 -19.62
CA ALA A 45 -1.61 15.19 -20.68
C ALA A 45 -3.11 15.48 -20.48
N TYR A 46 -3.90 14.47 -20.13
CA TYR A 46 -5.33 14.60 -19.85
C TYR A 46 -5.62 15.53 -18.66
N SER A 47 -4.72 15.62 -17.69
CA SER A 47 -4.89 16.50 -16.51
C SER A 47 -4.86 18.00 -16.85
N PHE A 48 -4.29 18.36 -18.00
CA PHE A 48 -4.27 19.74 -18.52
C PHE A 48 -5.34 20.00 -19.58
N ALA A 49 -6.13 19.01 -19.94
CA ALA A 49 -7.15 19.11 -20.97
C ALA A 49 -8.36 19.93 -20.47
N THR A 50 -9.17 20.38 -21.44
CA THR A 50 -10.42 21.11 -21.18
C THR A 50 -11.62 20.18 -21.28
N ARG A 51 -12.59 20.33 -20.36
CA ARG A 51 -13.88 19.66 -20.45
C ARG A 51 -14.86 20.52 -21.24
N THR A 52 -15.43 19.97 -22.32
CA THR A 52 -16.54 20.62 -23.06
C THR A 52 -17.85 20.52 -22.29
N ARG A 53 -18.82 21.36 -22.65
CA ARG A 53 -20.18 21.32 -22.09
C ARG A 53 -20.89 19.97 -22.30
N THR A 54 -20.50 19.23 -23.32
CA THR A 54 -21.00 17.88 -23.62
C THR A 54 -20.32 16.76 -22.86
N GLY A 55 -19.35 17.08 -21.96
CA GLY A 55 -18.58 16.10 -21.19
C GLY A 55 -17.44 15.42 -21.95
N ARG A 56 -17.13 15.87 -23.18
CA ARG A 56 -15.95 15.41 -23.94
C ARG A 56 -14.71 16.12 -23.44
N THR A 57 -13.58 15.43 -23.47
CA THR A 57 -12.27 15.99 -23.13
C THR A 57 -11.58 16.43 -24.41
N GLU A 58 -11.13 17.68 -24.48
CA GLU A 58 -10.40 18.26 -25.59
C GLU A 58 -8.97 18.60 -25.15
N LEU A 59 -8.00 18.12 -25.92
CA LEU A 59 -6.57 18.34 -25.66
C LEU A 59 -6.05 19.64 -26.33
N ASN A 60 -6.88 20.33 -27.10
CA ASN A 60 -6.45 21.50 -27.88
C ASN A 60 -6.23 22.76 -27.03
N ASN A 61 -6.82 22.85 -25.84
CA ASN A 61 -6.70 24.00 -24.94
C ASN A 61 -6.13 23.53 -23.60
N TRP A 62 -4.83 23.65 -23.46
CA TRP A 62 -4.14 23.31 -22.22
C TRP A 62 -4.43 24.38 -21.16
N ASN A 63 -5.00 23.98 -20.03
CA ASN A 63 -5.30 24.88 -18.93
C ASN A 63 -5.05 24.21 -17.55
N LEU A 64 -5.06 25.03 -16.51
CA LEU A 64 -4.89 24.61 -15.12
C LEU A 64 -6.22 24.59 -14.34
N GLU A 65 -7.37 24.65 -15.02
CA GLU A 65 -8.67 24.73 -14.36
C GLU A 65 -8.92 23.49 -13.48
N ALA A 66 -8.59 22.29 -13.98
CA ALA A 66 -8.71 21.06 -13.22
C ALA A 66 -7.89 21.11 -11.91
N TYR A 67 -6.68 21.67 -11.95
CA TYR A 67 -5.82 21.82 -10.78
C TYR A 67 -6.35 22.89 -9.79
N ARG A 68 -6.97 23.97 -10.27
CA ARG A 68 -7.63 24.94 -9.40
C ARG A 68 -8.79 24.31 -8.64
N ARG A 69 -9.52 23.40 -9.27
CA ARG A 69 -10.62 22.66 -8.64
C ARG A 69 -10.19 21.68 -7.57
N LEU A 70 -8.90 21.33 -7.47
CA LEU A 70 -8.37 20.51 -6.36
C LEU A 70 -8.50 21.21 -5.01
N SER A 71 -8.60 22.53 -4.98
CA SER A 71 -8.82 23.32 -3.75
C SER A 71 -10.30 23.41 -3.34
N GLU A 72 -11.22 22.83 -4.08
CA GLU A 72 -12.65 22.76 -3.73
C GLU A 72 -12.83 21.99 -2.39
N ASP A 73 -13.80 22.43 -1.59
CA ASP A 73 -14.08 21.84 -0.27
C ASP A 73 -14.39 20.34 -0.34
N VAL A 74 -15.07 19.90 -1.38
CA VAL A 74 -15.41 18.48 -1.60
C VAL A 74 -14.14 17.65 -1.77
N VAL A 75 -13.20 18.11 -2.60
CA VAL A 75 -11.93 17.40 -2.85
C VAL A 75 -11.11 17.32 -1.57
N ARG A 76 -10.99 18.42 -0.84
CA ARG A 76 -10.28 18.47 0.44
C ARG A 76 -10.89 17.52 1.47
N ALA A 77 -12.22 17.51 1.57
CA ALA A 77 -12.94 16.63 2.50
C ALA A 77 -12.73 15.14 2.17
N VAL A 78 -12.77 14.78 0.87
CA VAL A 78 -12.50 13.40 0.40
C VAL A 78 -11.04 13.02 0.66
N ALA A 79 -10.08 13.91 0.37
CA ALA A 79 -8.66 13.70 0.62
C ALA A 79 -8.37 13.47 2.10
N PHE A 80 -8.91 14.33 2.98
CA PHE A 80 -8.76 14.19 4.42
C PHE A 80 -9.37 12.90 4.96
N ARG A 81 -10.56 12.55 4.47
CA ARG A 81 -11.20 11.27 4.83
C ARG A 81 -10.34 10.09 4.41
N SER A 82 -9.84 10.07 3.18
CA SER A 82 -8.99 8.99 2.66
C SER A 82 -7.69 8.86 3.45
N PHE A 83 -7.07 9.99 3.80
CA PHE A 83 -5.88 10.03 4.63
C PHE A 83 -6.14 9.42 6.02
N TRP A 84 -7.25 9.79 6.65
CA TRP A 84 -7.63 9.25 7.95
C TRP A 84 -7.93 7.76 7.91
N PHE A 85 -8.65 7.30 6.87
CA PHE A 85 -8.92 5.86 6.69
C PHE A 85 -7.64 5.06 6.44
N ALA A 86 -6.72 5.59 5.63
CA ALA A 86 -5.44 4.95 5.37
C ALA A 86 -4.57 4.88 6.64
N ILE A 87 -4.50 5.96 7.45
CA ILE A 87 -3.80 5.94 8.75
C ILE A 87 -4.43 4.90 9.68
N LEU A 88 -5.75 4.94 9.85
CA LEU A 88 -6.43 4.05 10.78
C LEU A 88 -6.27 2.59 10.36
N THR A 89 -6.39 2.29 9.07
CA THR A 89 -6.13 0.95 8.52
C THR A 89 -4.68 0.53 8.81
N THR A 90 -3.71 1.40 8.57
CA THR A 90 -2.29 1.11 8.80
C THR A 90 -1.99 0.83 10.28
N VAL A 91 -2.53 1.67 11.17
CA VAL A 91 -2.34 1.50 12.62
C VAL A 91 -2.97 0.20 13.12
N ILE A 92 -4.19 -0.11 12.67
CA ILE A 92 -4.86 -1.38 13.04
C ILE A 92 -4.10 -2.58 12.48
N CYS A 93 -3.67 -2.52 11.20
CA CYS A 93 -2.84 -3.58 10.61
C CYS A 93 -1.55 -3.76 11.39
N LEU A 94 -0.86 -2.67 11.78
CA LEU A 94 0.36 -2.74 12.57
C LEU A 94 0.11 -3.36 13.95
N ALA A 95 -0.94 -2.95 14.64
CA ALA A 95 -1.30 -3.46 15.96
C ALA A 95 -1.62 -4.97 15.93
N LEU A 96 -2.21 -5.47 14.85
CA LEU A 96 -2.51 -6.89 14.67
C LEU A 96 -1.31 -7.67 14.12
N ALA A 97 -0.61 -7.11 13.15
CA ALA A 97 0.49 -7.78 12.45
C ALA A 97 1.74 -7.89 13.31
N TYR A 98 2.03 -6.91 14.17
CA TYR A 98 3.25 -6.92 14.97
C TYR A 98 3.32 -8.11 15.95
N PRO A 99 2.31 -8.34 16.82
CA PRO A 99 2.32 -9.51 17.69
C PRO A 99 2.30 -10.82 16.90
N LEU A 100 1.58 -10.86 15.76
CA LEU A 100 1.54 -12.03 14.90
C LEU A 100 2.90 -12.33 14.26
N ALA A 101 3.57 -11.35 13.69
CA ALA A 101 4.90 -11.49 13.08
C ALA A 101 5.95 -11.88 14.13
N TYR A 102 5.90 -11.27 15.32
CA TYR A 102 6.76 -11.62 16.46
C TYR A 102 6.54 -13.08 16.89
N PHE A 103 5.29 -13.50 17.02
CA PHE A 103 4.94 -14.88 17.37
C PHE A 103 5.45 -15.88 16.33
N ILE A 104 5.30 -15.59 15.05
CA ILE A 104 5.75 -16.44 13.94
C ILE A 104 7.29 -16.57 13.96
N SER A 105 8.01 -15.46 14.17
CA SER A 105 9.49 -15.45 14.16
C SER A 105 10.11 -16.29 15.28
N THR A 106 9.38 -16.50 16.37
CA THR A 106 9.84 -17.33 17.52
C THR A 106 9.55 -18.82 17.36
N ARG A 107 8.91 -19.24 16.26
CA ARG A 107 8.52 -20.65 16.05
C ARG A 107 9.57 -21.45 15.28
N ARG A 108 9.49 -22.79 15.41
CA ARG A 108 10.31 -23.71 14.62
C ARG A 108 10.07 -23.53 13.13
N PRO A 109 11.04 -23.77 12.25
CA PRO A 109 10.94 -23.51 10.81
C PRO A 109 9.69 -24.09 10.14
N THR A 110 9.30 -25.32 10.47
CA THR A 110 8.12 -26.00 9.91
C THR A 110 6.83 -25.25 10.28
N THR A 111 6.63 -24.95 11.56
CA THR A 111 5.44 -24.26 12.07
C THR A 111 5.39 -22.83 11.54
N ARG A 112 6.52 -22.16 11.47
CA ARG A 112 6.69 -20.82 10.92
C ARG A 112 6.24 -20.76 9.46
N ASN A 113 6.76 -21.65 8.63
CA ASN A 113 6.40 -21.72 7.21
C ASN A 113 4.91 -22.03 7.02
N LEU A 114 4.35 -22.94 7.81
CA LEU A 114 2.91 -23.24 7.76
C LEU A 114 2.05 -22.02 8.12
N MET A 115 2.43 -21.24 9.14
CA MET A 115 1.73 -20.01 9.51
C MET A 115 1.81 -18.94 8.43
N LEU A 116 2.97 -18.75 7.81
CA LEU A 116 3.14 -17.81 6.69
C LEU A 116 2.28 -18.22 5.49
N VAL A 117 2.27 -19.50 5.13
CA VAL A 117 1.38 -20.03 4.09
C VAL A 117 -0.09 -19.80 4.47
N GLY A 118 -0.47 -20.07 5.73
CA GLY A 118 -1.83 -19.84 6.22
C GLY A 118 -2.30 -18.39 6.08
N ILE A 119 -1.40 -17.41 6.30
CA ILE A 119 -1.72 -15.99 6.07
C ILE A 119 -1.88 -15.69 4.58
N MET A 120 -1.14 -16.39 3.71
CA MET A 120 -1.17 -16.14 2.26
C MET A 120 -2.32 -16.87 1.55
N ILE A 121 -2.81 -18.00 2.06
CA ILE A 121 -3.88 -18.79 1.43
C ILE A 121 -5.11 -17.94 1.03
N PRO A 122 -5.66 -17.07 1.91
CA PRO A 122 -6.80 -16.23 1.53
C PRO A 122 -6.50 -15.29 0.34
N PHE A 123 -5.22 -14.96 0.12
CA PHE A 123 -4.80 -14.06 -0.95
C PHE A 123 -4.78 -14.70 -2.34
N TRP A 124 -4.72 -16.01 -2.42
CA TRP A 124 -4.83 -16.73 -3.70
C TRP A 124 -6.25 -16.71 -4.26
N SER A 125 -7.24 -16.38 -3.43
CA SER A 125 -8.59 -16.14 -3.91
C SER A 125 -8.74 -14.74 -4.52
N ASN A 126 -9.69 -14.59 -5.45
CA ASN A 126 -9.94 -13.32 -6.12
C ASN A 126 -10.38 -12.24 -5.10
N PHE A 127 -9.79 -11.04 -5.21
CA PHE A 127 -10.06 -9.92 -4.32
C PHE A 127 -11.55 -9.49 -4.32
N LEU A 128 -12.20 -9.47 -5.49
CA LEU A 128 -13.62 -9.12 -5.58
C LEU A 128 -14.50 -10.13 -4.86
N ILE A 129 -14.25 -11.43 -5.07
CA ILE A 129 -15.01 -12.50 -4.39
C ILE A 129 -14.91 -12.35 -2.88
N ARG A 130 -13.72 -12.09 -2.34
CA ARG A 130 -13.50 -11.86 -0.91
C ARG A 130 -14.26 -10.63 -0.41
N THR A 131 -14.26 -9.54 -1.17
CA THR A 131 -14.96 -8.31 -0.78
C THR A 131 -16.47 -8.51 -0.80
N TYR A 132 -17.00 -9.26 -1.77
CA TYR A 132 -18.42 -9.63 -1.80
C TYR A 132 -18.80 -10.60 -0.68
N ALA A 133 -17.92 -11.55 -0.32
CA ALA A 133 -18.15 -12.41 0.85
C ALA A 133 -18.29 -11.57 2.14
N TRP A 134 -17.42 -10.56 2.33
CA TRP A 134 -17.56 -9.61 3.45
C TRP A 134 -18.89 -8.87 3.41
N ARG A 135 -19.36 -8.45 2.22
CA ARG A 135 -20.68 -7.82 2.09
C ARG A 135 -21.80 -8.72 2.58
N VAL A 136 -21.80 -9.99 2.18
CA VAL A 136 -22.81 -10.97 2.64
C VAL A 136 -22.73 -11.21 4.14
N LEU A 137 -21.52 -11.33 4.69
CA LEU A 137 -21.32 -11.56 6.13
C LEU A 137 -21.75 -10.37 7.00
N LEU A 138 -21.64 -9.14 6.48
CA LEU A 138 -21.96 -7.90 7.18
C LEU A 138 -23.37 -7.37 6.88
N ASP A 139 -24.13 -8.05 6.01
CA ASP A 139 -25.51 -7.66 5.68
C ASP A 139 -26.42 -7.74 6.92
N SER A 140 -27.62 -7.15 6.84
CA SER A 140 -28.61 -7.13 7.94
C SER A 140 -28.90 -8.53 8.49
N ASP A 141 -28.96 -9.53 7.61
CA ASP A 141 -29.19 -10.94 7.95
C ASP A 141 -27.91 -11.77 8.00
N GLY A 142 -26.75 -11.12 7.89
CA GLY A 142 -25.45 -11.76 7.87
C GLY A 142 -25.00 -12.28 9.23
N LEU A 143 -24.07 -13.26 9.21
CA LEU A 143 -23.58 -13.94 10.41
C LEU A 143 -23.02 -12.97 11.46
N PHE A 144 -22.22 -11.97 11.04
CA PHE A 144 -21.64 -10.99 11.97
C PHE A 144 -22.69 -10.08 12.60
N THR A 145 -23.71 -9.70 11.84
CA THR A 145 -24.82 -8.88 12.33
C THR A 145 -25.66 -9.64 13.36
N GLN A 146 -25.92 -10.92 13.10
CA GLN A 146 -26.63 -11.80 14.07
C GLN A 146 -25.83 -11.99 15.36
N ILE A 147 -24.51 -12.22 15.27
CA ILE A 147 -23.64 -12.34 16.44
C ILE A 147 -23.61 -11.02 17.23
N ALA A 148 -23.43 -9.88 16.56
CA ALA A 148 -23.39 -8.58 17.21
C ALA A 148 -24.69 -8.21 17.91
N SER A 149 -25.84 -8.49 17.30
CA SER A 149 -27.16 -8.29 17.92
C SER A 149 -27.38 -9.22 19.09
N GLY A 150 -26.97 -10.49 19.00
CA GLY A 150 -27.04 -11.46 20.08
C GLY A 150 -26.17 -11.10 21.30
N MET A 151 -25.07 -10.34 21.08
CA MET A 151 -24.19 -9.82 22.14
C MET A 151 -24.62 -8.46 22.69
N GLY A 152 -25.77 -7.92 22.24
CA GLY A 152 -26.28 -6.62 22.71
C GLY A 152 -25.51 -5.42 22.21
N LEU A 153 -24.71 -5.55 21.12
CA LEU A 153 -23.88 -4.48 20.54
C LEU A 153 -24.66 -3.55 19.58
N GLY A 154 -25.95 -3.36 19.81
CA GLY A 154 -26.84 -2.48 19.03
C GLY A 154 -27.51 -3.20 17.86
N ASP A 155 -28.05 -2.43 16.88
CA ASP A 155 -28.84 -2.94 15.73
C ASP A 155 -28.05 -3.85 14.76
N GLY A 156 -26.79 -4.12 15.07
CA GLY A 156 -25.91 -4.99 14.28
C GLY A 156 -25.60 -4.50 12.86
N ARG A 157 -26.17 -3.40 12.40
CA ARG A 157 -25.98 -2.88 11.04
C ARG A 157 -24.57 -2.34 10.85
N ILE A 158 -23.67 -3.18 10.35
CA ILE A 158 -22.27 -2.85 10.10
C ILE A 158 -22.06 -2.44 8.63
N LEU A 159 -22.77 -3.09 7.70
CA LEU A 159 -22.66 -2.81 6.26
C LEU A 159 -23.02 -1.35 5.95
N PHE A 160 -22.35 -0.78 4.94
CA PHE A 160 -22.45 0.63 4.53
C PHE A 160 -22.04 1.65 5.58
N THR A 161 -21.20 1.24 6.52
CA THR A 161 -20.59 2.12 7.53
C THR A 161 -19.09 2.28 7.32
N SER A 162 -18.49 3.29 7.96
CA SER A 162 -17.03 3.46 8.00
C SER A 162 -16.32 2.24 8.62
N LYS A 163 -16.98 1.56 9.58
CA LYS A 163 -16.44 0.37 10.24
C LYS A 163 -16.29 -0.79 9.25
N ALA A 164 -17.30 -1.02 8.38
CA ALA A 164 -17.23 -2.05 7.34
C ALA A 164 -16.08 -1.80 6.35
N VAL A 165 -15.91 -0.54 5.93
CA VAL A 165 -14.81 -0.17 5.02
C VAL A 165 -13.45 -0.44 5.67
N ILE A 166 -13.25 0.02 6.90
CA ILE A 166 -11.98 -0.18 7.62
C ILE A 166 -11.71 -1.67 7.83
N LEU A 167 -12.71 -2.44 8.24
CA LEU A 167 -12.58 -3.89 8.41
C LEU A 167 -12.18 -4.59 7.10
N GLY A 168 -12.81 -4.23 5.98
CA GLY A 168 -12.46 -4.76 4.66
C GLY A 168 -11.05 -4.37 4.22
N LEU A 169 -10.63 -3.12 4.48
CA LEU A 169 -9.27 -2.66 4.18
C LEU A 169 -8.23 -3.37 5.06
N VAL A 170 -8.48 -3.48 6.37
CA VAL A 170 -7.58 -4.19 7.29
C VAL A 170 -7.43 -5.64 6.88
N TYR A 171 -8.53 -6.35 6.65
CA TYR A 171 -8.48 -7.72 6.16
C TYR A 171 -7.70 -7.83 4.84
N GLY A 172 -7.97 -6.92 3.90
CA GLY A 172 -7.34 -6.92 2.58
C GLY A 172 -5.85 -6.59 2.60
N TYR A 173 -5.37 -5.81 3.58
CA TYR A 173 -3.97 -5.35 3.58
C TYR A 173 -3.12 -5.92 4.73
N LEU A 174 -3.71 -6.68 5.65
CA LEU A 174 -2.98 -7.28 6.79
C LEU A 174 -1.71 -8.06 6.39
N PRO A 175 -1.71 -8.94 5.38
CA PRO A 175 -0.50 -9.66 4.98
C PRO A 175 0.62 -8.75 4.46
N PHE A 176 0.29 -7.64 3.82
CA PHE A 176 1.28 -6.65 3.39
C PHE A 176 1.98 -5.96 4.56
N MET A 177 1.39 -5.99 5.76
CA MET A 177 2.03 -5.56 6.99
C MET A 177 2.82 -6.70 7.64
N VAL A 178 2.24 -7.91 7.68
CA VAL A 178 2.86 -9.07 8.38
C VAL A 178 4.18 -9.48 7.73
N LEU A 179 4.24 -9.57 6.39
CA LEU A 179 5.42 -10.10 5.70
C LEU A 179 6.69 -9.26 5.89
N PRO A 180 6.69 -7.92 5.70
CA PRO A 180 7.88 -7.10 5.96
C PRO A 180 8.28 -7.07 7.45
N LEU A 181 7.29 -7.06 8.35
CA LEU A 181 7.54 -7.15 9.78
C LEU A 181 8.22 -8.45 10.15
N TYR A 182 7.66 -9.57 9.68
CA TYR A 182 8.24 -10.89 9.90
C TYR A 182 9.68 -10.94 9.35
N ALA A 183 9.90 -10.53 8.10
CA ALA A 183 11.23 -10.55 7.49
C ALA A 183 12.27 -9.67 8.24
N SER A 184 11.81 -8.59 8.86
CA SER A 184 12.67 -7.73 9.67
C SER A 184 12.97 -8.34 11.04
N ILE A 185 11.97 -8.94 11.69
CA ILE A 185 12.12 -9.56 13.03
C ILE A 185 12.91 -10.86 12.93
N GLU A 186 12.74 -11.65 11.87
CA GLU A 186 13.48 -12.90 11.66
C GLU A 186 15.00 -12.69 11.56
N ARG A 187 15.42 -11.54 11.02
CA ARG A 187 16.85 -11.20 10.89
C ARG A 187 17.51 -10.72 12.18
N ILE A 188 16.75 -10.53 13.25
CA ILE A 188 17.30 -10.08 14.52
C ILE A 188 18.13 -11.21 15.12
N ASP A 189 19.37 -10.89 15.49
CA ASP A 189 20.19 -11.78 16.30
C ASP A 189 19.62 -11.86 17.71
N TRP A 190 19.03 -13.00 18.03
CA TRP A 190 18.39 -13.23 19.33
C TRP A 190 19.38 -13.24 20.50
N SER A 191 20.68 -13.41 20.24
CA SER A 191 21.72 -13.28 21.27
C SER A 191 21.73 -11.88 21.90
N LEU A 192 21.34 -10.83 21.13
CA LEU A 192 21.18 -9.48 21.66
C LEU A 192 20.04 -9.36 22.67
N VAL A 193 18.97 -10.14 22.47
CA VAL A 193 17.83 -10.18 23.39
C VAL A 193 18.20 -10.96 24.65
N GLU A 194 18.95 -12.05 24.51
CA GLU A 194 19.47 -12.84 25.62
C GLU A 194 20.47 -12.01 26.44
N GLY A 195 21.45 -11.36 25.80
CA GLY A 195 22.38 -10.46 26.44
C GLY A 195 21.73 -9.30 27.20
N ALA A 196 20.65 -8.74 26.69
CA ALA A 196 19.86 -7.72 27.40
C ALA A 196 19.23 -8.31 28.69
N ARG A 197 18.77 -9.57 28.65
CA ARG A 197 18.20 -10.26 29.82
C ARG A 197 19.26 -10.61 30.86
N ASP A 198 20.44 -10.96 30.41
CA ASP A 198 21.59 -11.20 31.30
C ASP A 198 21.99 -9.93 32.06
N LEU A 199 21.73 -8.76 31.50
CA LEU A 199 21.83 -7.45 32.12
C LEU A 199 20.58 -7.04 32.91
N TYR A 200 19.79 -8.01 33.38
CA TYR A 200 18.57 -7.83 34.19
C TYR A 200 17.44 -7.05 33.48
N ALA A 201 17.46 -6.92 32.15
CA ALA A 201 16.34 -6.30 31.45
C ALA A 201 15.09 -7.22 31.49
N SER A 202 13.94 -6.63 31.84
CA SER A 202 12.65 -7.32 31.74
C SER A 202 12.32 -7.64 30.27
N GLY A 203 11.41 -8.59 30.04
CA GLY A 203 10.98 -8.93 28.67
C GLY A 203 10.46 -7.72 27.88
N TRP A 204 9.78 -6.78 28.55
CA TRP A 204 9.33 -5.52 27.96
C TRP A 204 10.48 -4.57 27.64
N GLU A 205 11.47 -4.47 28.49
CA GLU A 205 12.65 -3.64 28.23
C GLU A 205 13.49 -4.19 27.09
N ALA A 206 13.73 -5.50 27.05
CA ALA A 206 14.41 -6.16 25.93
C ALA A 206 13.64 -5.94 24.63
N PHE A 207 12.31 -6.06 24.63
CA PHE A 207 11.48 -5.72 23.48
C PHE A 207 11.65 -4.26 23.05
N ARG A 208 11.47 -3.31 23.97
CA ARG A 208 11.49 -1.87 23.68
C ARG A 208 12.87 -1.37 23.25
N ARG A 209 13.95 -1.91 23.85
CA ARG A 209 15.32 -1.42 23.62
C ARG A 209 16.06 -2.17 22.51
N VAL A 210 15.69 -3.42 22.22
CA VAL A 210 16.38 -4.27 21.23
C VAL A 210 15.45 -4.58 20.06
N VAL A 211 14.35 -5.30 20.29
CA VAL A 211 13.50 -5.82 19.20
C VAL A 211 12.83 -4.71 18.41
N TRP A 212 12.20 -3.75 19.11
CA TRP A 212 11.48 -2.66 18.47
C TRP A 212 12.38 -1.78 17.57
N PRO A 213 13.54 -1.31 18.02
CA PRO A 213 14.43 -0.52 17.15
C PRO A 213 14.93 -1.29 15.94
N LEU A 214 15.30 -2.57 16.10
CA LEU A 214 15.81 -3.41 15.02
C LEU A 214 14.72 -3.82 14.02
N SER A 215 13.45 -3.86 14.45
CA SER A 215 12.31 -4.15 13.57
C SER A 215 11.73 -2.93 12.85
N ARG A 216 12.17 -1.70 13.16
CA ARG A 216 11.67 -0.46 12.54
C ARG A 216 11.67 -0.49 11.01
N PRO A 217 12.69 -1.02 10.30
CA PRO A 217 12.65 -1.10 8.84
C PRO A 217 11.43 -1.88 8.33
N GLY A 218 11.08 -3.00 9.01
CA GLY A 218 9.88 -3.79 8.69
C GLY A 218 8.58 -3.04 8.97
N VAL A 219 8.51 -2.30 10.10
CA VAL A 219 7.36 -1.46 10.46
C VAL A 219 7.11 -0.41 9.37
N ILE A 220 8.16 0.28 8.94
CA ILE A 220 8.03 1.36 7.95
C ILE A 220 7.68 0.78 6.58
N ALA A 221 8.36 -0.29 6.15
CA ALA A 221 8.06 -0.96 4.88
C ALA A 221 6.61 -1.47 4.83
N GLY A 222 6.15 -2.17 5.86
CA GLY A 222 4.78 -2.64 5.97
C GLY A 222 3.76 -1.50 6.02
N SER A 223 4.08 -0.42 6.75
CA SER A 223 3.20 0.76 6.82
C SER A 223 3.00 1.41 5.45
N ILE A 224 4.03 1.52 4.62
CA ILE A 224 3.90 2.06 3.27
C ILE A 224 3.08 1.13 2.38
N LEU A 225 3.35 -0.19 2.44
CA LEU A 225 2.63 -1.20 1.66
C LEU A 225 1.14 -1.29 2.03
N VAL A 226 0.74 -0.84 3.21
CA VAL A 226 -0.65 -0.76 3.63
C VAL A 226 -1.24 0.62 3.37
N PHE A 227 -0.53 1.70 3.73
CA PHE A 227 -1.03 3.07 3.64
C PHE A 227 -1.32 3.50 2.19
N VAL A 228 -0.35 3.28 1.27
CA VAL A 228 -0.47 3.74 -0.12
C VAL A 228 -1.69 3.13 -0.83
N PRO A 229 -1.88 1.81 -0.87
CA PRO A 229 -3.06 1.23 -1.52
C PRO A 229 -4.36 1.49 -0.75
N SER A 230 -4.32 1.66 0.59
CA SER A 230 -5.51 2.03 1.37
C SER A 230 -6.02 3.43 1.03
N PHE A 231 -5.11 4.39 0.80
CA PHE A 231 -5.46 5.76 0.41
C PHE A 231 -6.16 5.80 -0.96
N GLY A 232 -5.66 5.00 -1.93
CA GLY A 232 -6.19 4.88 -3.28
C GLY A 232 -7.31 3.84 -3.43
N ALA A 233 -7.76 3.22 -2.35
CA ALA A 233 -8.76 2.16 -2.42
C ALA A 233 -10.09 2.66 -2.99
N PHE A 234 -10.68 1.91 -3.93
CA PHE A 234 -11.98 2.23 -4.51
C PHE A 234 -12.99 1.08 -4.42
N VAL A 235 -12.56 -0.15 -4.63
CA VAL A 235 -13.46 -1.32 -4.65
C VAL A 235 -14.07 -1.60 -3.28
N THR A 236 -13.24 -1.66 -2.23
CA THR A 236 -13.70 -1.94 -0.87
C THR A 236 -14.67 -0.86 -0.37
N PRO A 237 -14.38 0.45 -0.50
CA PRO A 237 -15.34 1.50 -0.15
C PRO A 237 -16.62 1.47 -0.99
N ALA A 238 -16.55 1.14 -2.27
CA ALA A 238 -17.74 1.05 -3.12
C ALA A 238 -18.67 -0.09 -2.70
N ILE A 239 -18.12 -1.27 -2.38
CA ILE A 239 -18.90 -2.46 -2.04
C ILE A 239 -19.38 -2.43 -0.58
N LEU A 240 -18.50 -2.05 0.37
CA LEU A 240 -18.78 -2.13 1.80
C LEU A 240 -19.24 -0.80 2.41
N GLY A 241 -18.89 0.33 1.79
CA GLY A 241 -19.18 1.68 2.32
C GLY A 241 -20.45 2.32 1.74
N GLY A 242 -20.96 1.80 0.64
CA GLY A 242 -22.01 2.44 -0.14
C GLY A 242 -21.57 3.80 -0.71
N ASN A 243 -22.41 4.44 -1.54
CA ASN A 243 -22.06 5.68 -2.24
C ASN A 243 -21.70 6.88 -1.33
N LYS A 244 -22.09 6.85 -0.06
CA LYS A 244 -21.84 7.95 0.90
C LYS A 244 -20.44 7.94 1.53
N LYS A 245 -19.66 6.87 1.35
CA LYS A 245 -18.35 6.67 2.01
C LYS A 245 -17.19 6.60 1.02
N GLY A 246 -17.32 7.25 -0.12
CA GLY A 246 -16.27 7.29 -1.14
C GLY A 246 -14.94 7.83 -0.60
N LEU A 247 -13.87 7.13 -0.92
CA LEU A 247 -12.49 7.55 -0.70
C LEU A 247 -11.93 8.16 -2.00
N MET A 248 -10.69 8.65 -1.95
CA MET A 248 -10.06 9.34 -3.07
C MET A 248 -10.06 8.47 -4.34
N GLY A 249 -9.76 7.17 -4.23
CA GLY A 249 -9.85 6.25 -5.36
C GLY A 249 -11.25 6.14 -5.95
N SER A 250 -12.29 6.01 -5.11
CA SER A 250 -13.69 6.00 -5.57
C SER A 250 -14.05 7.33 -6.23
N TYR A 251 -13.66 8.45 -5.64
CA TYR A 251 -13.94 9.77 -6.19
C TYR A 251 -13.29 9.99 -7.56
N ILE A 252 -12.05 9.50 -7.75
CA ILE A 252 -11.38 9.53 -9.06
C ILE A 252 -12.17 8.71 -10.10
N VAL A 253 -12.58 7.48 -9.73
CA VAL A 253 -13.39 6.62 -10.60
C VAL A 253 -14.70 7.30 -10.97
N ASP A 254 -15.42 7.90 -10.00
CA ASP A 254 -16.66 8.61 -10.23
C ASP A 254 -16.47 9.81 -11.19
N GLN A 255 -15.33 10.53 -11.12
CA GLN A 255 -15.03 11.61 -12.08
C GLN A 255 -14.90 11.10 -13.51
N PHE A 256 -14.28 9.93 -13.72
CA PHE A 256 -14.13 9.36 -15.06
C PHE A 256 -15.43 8.73 -15.59
N MET A 257 -16.13 7.98 -14.75
CA MET A 257 -17.26 7.13 -15.17
C MET A 257 -18.59 7.88 -15.14
N ASP A 258 -18.92 8.48 -14.00
CA ASP A 258 -20.24 9.06 -13.75
C ASP A 258 -20.29 10.54 -14.14
N ALA A 259 -19.36 11.34 -13.65
CA ALA A 259 -19.31 12.78 -13.90
C ALA A 259 -18.78 13.12 -15.30
N ARG A 260 -18.16 12.15 -16.00
CA ARG A 260 -17.49 12.34 -17.30
C ARG A 260 -16.59 13.58 -17.31
N ASN A 261 -15.82 13.75 -16.23
CA ASN A 261 -14.89 14.85 -16.04
C ASN A 261 -13.45 14.31 -16.03
N GLY A 262 -13.00 13.86 -17.21
CA GLY A 262 -11.68 13.28 -17.40
C GLY A 262 -10.54 14.17 -16.91
N PRO A 263 -10.51 15.49 -17.21
CA PRO A 263 -9.45 16.38 -16.73
C PRO A 263 -9.33 16.43 -15.21
N LEU A 264 -10.45 16.51 -14.47
CA LEU A 264 -10.42 16.51 -12.99
C LEU A 264 -10.00 15.14 -12.45
N GLY A 265 -10.52 14.05 -13.00
CA GLY A 265 -10.09 12.69 -12.63
C GLY A 265 -8.59 12.48 -12.83
N ALA A 266 -8.05 12.93 -13.98
CA ALA A 266 -6.65 12.85 -14.32
C ALA A 266 -5.77 13.74 -13.40
N SER A 267 -6.16 14.99 -13.12
CA SER A 267 -5.42 15.87 -12.23
C SER A 267 -5.35 15.31 -10.78
N LEU A 268 -6.45 14.76 -10.27
CA LEU A 268 -6.50 14.06 -9.00
C LEU A 268 -5.55 12.86 -8.98
N SER A 269 -5.58 12.04 -10.04
CA SER A 269 -4.69 10.87 -10.17
C SER A 269 -3.22 11.26 -10.18
N VAL A 270 -2.84 12.31 -10.93
CA VAL A 270 -1.48 12.83 -10.99
C VAL A 270 -1.01 13.35 -9.64
N VAL A 271 -1.83 14.12 -8.94
CA VAL A 271 -1.47 14.67 -7.61
C VAL A 271 -1.34 13.57 -6.58
N VAL A 272 -2.27 12.62 -6.54
CA VAL A 272 -2.19 11.45 -5.64
C VAL A 272 -0.94 10.64 -5.92
N LEU A 273 -0.66 10.34 -7.19
CA LEU A 273 0.54 9.61 -7.60
C LEU A 273 1.81 10.35 -7.18
N ALA A 274 1.88 11.67 -7.42
CA ALA A 274 3.04 12.48 -7.05
C ALA A 274 3.28 12.49 -5.53
N ILE A 275 2.23 12.67 -4.73
CA ILE A 275 2.33 12.64 -3.25
C ILE A 275 2.82 11.28 -2.77
N MET A 276 2.26 10.18 -3.31
CA MET A 276 2.65 8.82 -2.94
C MET A 276 4.08 8.50 -3.36
N LEU A 277 4.49 8.92 -4.57
CA LEU A 277 5.84 8.75 -5.06
C LEU A 277 6.86 9.51 -4.20
N ILE A 278 6.58 10.78 -3.91
CA ILE A 278 7.45 11.61 -3.05
C ILE A 278 7.56 10.98 -1.65
N GLY A 279 6.46 10.58 -1.04
CA GLY A 279 6.46 9.92 0.27
C GLY A 279 7.31 8.64 0.27
N THR A 280 7.17 7.82 -0.77
CA THR A 280 7.94 6.58 -0.95
C THR A 280 9.43 6.88 -1.19
N LEU A 281 9.77 7.89 -2.01
CA LEU A 281 11.18 8.28 -2.26
C LEU A 281 11.85 8.84 -1.00
N ILE A 282 11.16 9.68 -0.22
CA ILE A 282 11.68 10.18 1.06
C ILE A 282 12.00 9.01 1.99
N TYR A 283 11.11 8.04 2.06
CA TYR A 283 11.33 6.83 2.84
C TYR A 283 12.61 6.08 2.41
N PHE A 284 12.76 5.77 1.11
CA PHE A 284 13.94 5.06 0.63
C PHE A 284 15.25 5.82 0.87
N ARG A 285 15.21 7.15 0.78
CA ARG A 285 16.39 7.98 1.10
C ARG A 285 16.78 7.94 2.58
N GLN A 286 15.80 7.85 3.48
CA GLN A 286 16.05 7.80 4.93
C GLN A 286 16.37 6.37 5.41
N GLY A 287 15.72 5.35 4.86
CA GLY A 287 15.94 3.94 5.21
C GLY A 287 17.24 3.36 4.66
N GLY A 288 17.69 3.80 3.47
CA GLY A 288 18.94 3.31 2.87
C GLY A 288 20.23 3.83 3.50
N ARG A 289 20.15 4.76 4.47
CA ARG A 289 21.32 5.26 5.22
C ARG A 289 21.65 4.45 6.49
N ASN A 290 20.77 3.54 6.88
CA ASN A 290 20.87 2.75 8.13
C ASN A 290 20.95 1.24 7.86
N LEU A 291 21.21 0.82 6.62
CA LEU A 291 21.58 -0.53 6.20
C LEU A 291 23.06 -0.55 5.78
#